data_010ed23333c87c8ea878a79b33ad4e8a
#
_entry.id   010ed23333c87c8ea878a79b33ad4e8a
#
_cell.length_a   1.000
_cell.length_b   1.000
_cell.length_c   1.000
_cell.angle_alpha   90.00
_cell.angle_beta   90.00
_cell.angle_gamma   90.00
#
_symmetry.space_group_name_H-M   'P 1'
#
loop_
_entity.id
_entity.type
_entity.pdbx_description
1 polymer ?
#
loop_
_entity_poly.entity_id
_entity_poly.type
_entity_poly.pdbx_seq_one_letter_code
_entity_poly.pdbx_strand_id
1 'polypeptide(L)'
;MRRMGILRNKLSINQKSMTPAHLKAYLNNLISKNLQISTMIWGSAGIGKSSIVKQIAQEYEIEFTDVRLSQLAPTDLRGLPVAENEISKWYPPEFLPRSGKGILFLDELNMAPPAMQGVAQQLILDRKVGSYVVPSDWFVWAAGNRKEDRAAVFDMPAPLANRFLHLEVQADFDSFKAYALEKGIHEQIIAFISFRPTLLHKIDPQQPAWPSPRSWEMASALHQAELDITPAVGVATASEFQAFTDLYKTLPNLKLILAGQGDRIPWPQEPSAKYATAIGLTLRAADANQAYNAFLWLSQVATAEWVQLFAVDLFRVMRSKGQLGVLAQLVQKDAKLQQFLQDFQQLVGL
;
A
#
# COMPACT_ATOMS: atom_id res chain seq x y z
N MET A 1 42.16 28.46 -28.29
CA MET A 1 41.78 27.15 -27.73
C MET A 1 40.60 27.35 -26.79
N ARG A 2 39.37 27.22 -27.24
CA ARG A 2 38.15 27.34 -26.46
C ARG A 2 37.72 25.93 -26.04
N ARG A 3 37.67 25.65 -24.74
CA ARG A 3 37.12 24.41 -24.18
C ARG A 3 35.61 24.38 -24.38
N MET A 4 35.14 23.49 -25.25
CA MET A 4 33.74 23.12 -25.34
C MET A 4 33.38 22.28 -24.11
N GLY A 5 32.61 22.87 -23.20
CA GLY A 5 31.97 22.15 -22.12
C GLY A 5 30.80 21.33 -22.64
N ILE A 6 30.93 20.03 -22.61
CA ILE A 6 29.83 19.10 -22.90
C ILE A 6 28.88 19.13 -21.74
N LEU A 7 27.79 19.89 -21.89
CA LEU A 7 26.60 19.79 -21.01
C LEU A 7 25.99 18.38 -21.20
N ARG A 8 26.31 17.50 -20.29
CA ARG A 8 25.51 16.26 -20.10
C ARG A 8 24.12 16.67 -19.59
N ASN A 9 23.21 16.86 -20.52
CA ASN A 9 21.78 16.87 -20.22
C ASN A 9 21.44 15.50 -19.56
N LYS A 10 21.29 15.49 -18.26
CA LYS A 10 20.57 14.42 -17.56
C LYS A 10 19.12 14.51 -18.05
N LEU A 11 18.77 13.72 -19.03
CA LEU A 11 17.40 13.35 -19.31
C LEU A 11 16.91 12.58 -18.05
N SER A 12 16.41 13.31 -17.05
CA SER A 12 15.51 12.74 -16.08
C SER A 12 14.23 12.40 -16.85
N ILE A 13 14.10 11.14 -17.25
CA ILE A 13 12.81 10.58 -17.63
C ILE A 13 11.98 10.70 -16.34
N ASN A 14 11.12 11.70 -16.29
CA ASN A 14 10.09 11.85 -15.27
C ASN A 14 9.07 10.71 -15.50
N GLN A 15 9.44 9.50 -15.14
CA GLN A 15 8.48 8.42 -14.98
C GLN A 15 7.62 8.84 -13.78
N LYS A 16 6.39 9.25 -14.07
CA LYS A 16 5.45 9.68 -13.04
C LYS A 16 5.19 8.49 -12.13
N SER A 17 5.74 8.52 -10.92
CA SER A 17 5.53 7.46 -9.93
C SER A 17 4.04 7.29 -9.67
N MET A 18 3.58 6.07 -9.53
CA MET A 18 2.17 5.75 -9.33
C MET A 18 1.85 5.52 -7.85
N THR A 19 0.59 5.67 -7.50
CA THR A 19 0.10 5.30 -6.17
C THR A 19 -0.05 3.78 -6.06
N PRO A 20 -0.07 3.21 -4.84
CA PRO A 20 -0.38 1.80 -4.61
C PRO A 20 -1.69 1.34 -5.26
N ALA A 21 -2.73 2.19 -5.24
CA ALA A 21 -4.01 1.90 -5.89
C ALA A 21 -3.87 1.81 -7.42
N HIS A 22 -3.13 2.73 -8.05
CA HIS A 22 -2.86 2.67 -9.49
C HIS A 22 -1.99 1.48 -9.86
N LEU A 23 -0.97 1.14 -9.05
CA LEU A 23 -0.16 -0.07 -9.26
C LEU A 23 -1.05 -1.31 -9.24
N LYS A 24 -1.90 -1.45 -8.22
CA LYS A 24 -2.83 -2.58 -8.11
C LYS A 24 -3.75 -2.68 -9.33
N ALA A 25 -4.34 -1.57 -9.76
CA ALA A 25 -5.21 -1.53 -10.95
C ALA A 25 -4.45 -1.92 -12.22
N TYR A 26 -3.20 -1.47 -12.37
CA TYR A 26 -2.37 -1.82 -13.53
C TYR A 26 -2.04 -3.33 -13.56
N LEU A 27 -1.59 -3.90 -12.43
CA LEU A 27 -1.27 -5.32 -12.31
C LEU A 27 -2.51 -6.20 -12.51
N ASN A 28 -3.68 -5.80 -12.00
CA ASN A 28 -4.95 -6.46 -12.25
C ASN A 28 -5.28 -6.51 -13.75
N ASN A 29 -5.01 -5.43 -14.50
CA ASN A 29 -5.18 -5.42 -15.95
C ASN A 29 -4.21 -6.39 -16.67
N LEU A 30 -2.99 -6.58 -16.19
CA LEU A 30 -2.08 -7.58 -16.76
C LEU A 30 -2.64 -9.00 -16.59
N ILE A 31 -3.17 -9.33 -15.42
CA ILE A 31 -3.76 -10.64 -15.14
C ILE A 31 -5.04 -10.84 -15.95
N SER A 32 -6.00 -9.92 -15.89
CA SER A 32 -7.30 -10.05 -16.54
C SER A 32 -7.20 -10.18 -18.07
N LYS A 33 -6.15 -9.58 -18.66
CA LYS A 33 -5.86 -9.66 -20.10
C LYS A 33 -4.85 -10.76 -20.46
N ASN A 34 -4.43 -11.56 -19.48
CA ASN A 34 -3.40 -12.60 -19.59
C ASN A 34 -2.10 -12.11 -20.27
N LEU A 35 -1.66 -10.89 -19.93
CA LEU A 35 -0.42 -10.32 -20.44
C LEU A 35 0.75 -10.74 -19.57
N GLN A 36 1.40 -11.83 -19.92
CA GLN A 36 2.53 -12.41 -19.17
C GLN A 36 3.83 -11.64 -19.38
N ILE A 37 3.80 -10.34 -19.11
CA ILE A 37 4.95 -9.45 -19.20
C ILE A 37 5.71 -9.48 -17.87
N SER A 38 7.01 -9.75 -17.92
CA SER A 38 7.88 -9.65 -16.75
C SER A 38 7.89 -8.20 -16.25
N THR A 39 7.51 -7.99 -14.99
CA THR A 39 7.29 -6.66 -14.44
C THR A 39 8.21 -6.42 -13.25
N MET A 40 8.90 -5.26 -13.24
CA MET A 40 9.73 -4.80 -12.13
C MET A 40 9.06 -3.66 -11.39
N ILE A 41 8.81 -3.85 -10.10
CA ILE A 41 8.16 -2.88 -9.23
C ILE A 41 9.22 -2.18 -8.36
N TRP A 42 9.44 -0.90 -8.64
CA TRP A 42 10.37 -0.06 -7.91
C TRP A 42 9.66 0.73 -6.82
N GLY A 43 10.32 0.92 -5.68
CA GLY A 43 9.82 1.80 -4.64
C GLY A 43 10.53 1.59 -3.31
N SER A 44 10.36 2.50 -2.39
CA SER A 44 11.01 2.49 -1.08
C SER A 44 10.67 1.24 -0.27
N ALA A 45 11.52 0.92 0.70
CA ALA A 45 11.23 -0.15 1.65
C ALA A 45 9.99 0.17 2.49
N GLY A 46 9.18 -0.86 2.79
CA GLY A 46 8.03 -0.73 3.69
C GLY A 46 6.76 -0.10 3.10
N ILE A 47 6.72 0.25 1.80
CA ILE A 47 5.52 0.83 1.15
C ILE A 47 4.47 -0.20 0.68
N GLY A 48 4.73 -1.51 0.88
CA GLY A 48 3.76 -2.57 0.61
C GLY A 48 3.86 -3.23 -0.76
N LYS A 49 4.99 -3.15 -1.50
CA LYS A 49 5.14 -3.78 -2.83
C LYS A 49 4.71 -5.24 -2.87
N SER A 50 5.32 -6.08 -2.05
CA SER A 50 5.04 -7.53 -1.97
C SER A 50 3.61 -7.80 -1.45
N SER A 51 3.12 -6.96 -0.52
CA SER A 51 1.76 -7.07 0.02
C SER A 51 0.70 -6.82 -1.05
N ILE A 52 0.91 -5.83 -1.94
CA ILE A 52 -0.01 -5.54 -3.06
C ILE A 52 -0.08 -6.74 -4.00
N VAL A 53 1.06 -7.32 -4.38
CA VAL A 53 1.10 -8.48 -5.27
C VAL A 53 0.43 -9.70 -4.63
N LYS A 54 0.66 -9.93 -3.34
CA LYS A 54 0.02 -11.01 -2.58
C LYS A 54 -1.51 -10.82 -2.52
N GLN A 55 -1.99 -9.60 -2.29
CA GLN A 55 -3.44 -9.31 -2.30
C GLN A 55 -4.06 -9.59 -3.67
N ILE A 56 -3.38 -9.20 -4.74
CA ILE A 56 -3.83 -9.50 -6.11
C ILE A 56 -3.95 -11.01 -6.33
N ALA A 57 -2.94 -11.79 -5.93
CA ALA A 57 -2.99 -13.25 -6.06
C ALA A 57 -4.19 -13.84 -5.30
N GLN A 58 -4.49 -13.33 -4.10
CA GLN A 58 -5.66 -13.72 -3.32
C GLN A 58 -6.97 -13.36 -4.01
N GLU A 59 -7.10 -12.17 -4.59
CA GLU A 59 -8.30 -11.71 -5.29
C GLU A 59 -8.61 -12.52 -6.55
N TYR A 60 -7.58 -13.01 -7.23
CA TYR A 60 -7.73 -13.87 -8.43
C TYR A 60 -7.71 -15.36 -8.10
N GLU A 61 -7.61 -15.73 -6.83
CA GLU A 61 -7.53 -17.13 -6.38
C GLU A 61 -6.43 -17.92 -7.11
N ILE A 62 -5.25 -17.29 -7.27
CA ILE A 62 -4.05 -17.87 -7.86
C ILE A 62 -2.93 -18.01 -6.84
N GLU A 63 -1.99 -18.92 -7.11
CA GLU A 63 -0.86 -19.15 -6.22
C GLU A 63 0.09 -17.94 -6.17
N PHE A 64 0.75 -17.75 -5.02
CA PHE A 64 1.75 -16.71 -4.82
C PHE A 64 3.01 -17.30 -4.21
N THR A 65 4.10 -17.30 -4.99
CA THR A 65 5.42 -17.73 -4.53
C THR A 65 6.33 -16.53 -4.41
N ASP A 66 6.70 -16.18 -3.16
CA ASP A 66 7.63 -15.08 -2.84
C ASP A 66 9.05 -15.64 -2.67
N VAL A 67 9.95 -15.22 -3.55
CA VAL A 67 11.36 -15.63 -3.55
C VAL A 67 12.26 -14.42 -3.32
N ARG A 68 12.88 -14.34 -2.14
CA ARG A 68 13.80 -13.25 -1.79
C ARG A 68 15.19 -13.55 -2.30
N LEU A 69 15.53 -12.96 -3.41
CA LEU A 69 16.79 -13.24 -4.12
C LEU A 69 18.04 -12.80 -3.34
N SER A 70 17.92 -11.79 -2.47
CA SER A 70 19.02 -11.33 -1.61
C SER A 70 19.47 -12.37 -0.58
N GLN A 71 18.62 -13.35 -0.28
CA GLN A 71 18.87 -14.40 0.73
C GLN A 71 19.34 -15.72 0.11
N LEU A 72 19.46 -15.81 -1.23
CA LEU A 72 19.78 -17.02 -1.95
C LEU A 72 21.17 -16.94 -2.60
N ALA A 73 21.85 -18.10 -2.65
CA ALA A 73 23.00 -18.30 -3.51
C ALA A 73 22.53 -18.68 -4.95
N PRO A 74 23.35 -18.47 -5.98
CA PRO A 74 23.01 -18.86 -7.34
C PRO A 74 22.64 -20.35 -7.52
N THR A 75 23.23 -21.21 -6.72
CA THR A 75 22.94 -22.67 -6.67
C THR A 75 21.55 -22.95 -6.13
N ASP A 76 21.06 -22.15 -5.18
CA ASP A 76 19.74 -22.38 -4.55
C ASP A 76 18.62 -22.17 -5.57
N LEU A 77 18.78 -21.24 -6.52
CA LEU A 77 17.78 -21.01 -7.55
C LEU A 77 17.91 -22.02 -8.72
N ARG A 78 19.13 -22.46 -9.05
CA ARG A 78 19.35 -23.47 -10.08
C ARG A 78 18.95 -24.88 -9.62
N GLY A 79 18.98 -25.12 -8.32
CA GLY A 79 18.76 -26.42 -7.73
C GLY A 79 20.02 -27.26 -7.59
N LEU A 80 19.85 -28.55 -7.37
CA LEU A 80 20.93 -29.50 -7.11
C LEU A 80 21.28 -30.30 -8.36
N PRO A 81 22.56 -30.28 -8.80
CA PRO A 81 23.00 -31.19 -9.87
C PRO A 81 23.17 -32.60 -9.33
N VAL A 82 22.58 -33.56 -9.99
CA VAL A 82 22.68 -34.99 -9.67
C VAL A 82 23.19 -35.73 -10.89
N ALA A 83 24.16 -36.61 -10.70
CA ALA A 83 24.68 -37.48 -11.79
C ALA A 83 23.65 -38.57 -12.10
N GLU A 84 23.16 -38.63 -13.30
CA GLU A 84 22.20 -39.60 -13.78
C GLU A 84 22.53 -39.98 -15.25
N ASN A 85 22.77 -41.25 -15.52
CA ASN A 85 23.09 -41.74 -16.86
C ASN A 85 24.26 -40.98 -17.53
N GLU A 86 25.37 -40.83 -16.81
CA GLU A 86 26.60 -40.13 -17.28
C GLU A 86 26.45 -38.63 -17.61
N ILE A 87 25.29 -38.04 -17.27
CA ILE A 87 25.03 -36.60 -17.40
C ILE A 87 24.66 -35.99 -16.05
N SER A 88 24.88 -34.70 -15.91
CA SER A 88 24.42 -33.94 -14.73
C SER A 88 23.05 -33.38 -15.01
N LYS A 89 22.03 -33.86 -14.28
CA LYS A 89 20.67 -33.27 -14.26
C LYS A 89 20.50 -32.33 -13.09
N TRP A 90 19.90 -31.18 -13.34
CA TRP A 90 19.56 -30.22 -12.28
C TRP A 90 18.15 -30.49 -11.77
N TYR A 91 18.04 -30.77 -10.47
CA TYR A 91 16.76 -30.90 -9.79
C TYR A 91 16.37 -29.54 -9.19
N PRO A 92 15.28 -28.92 -9.68
CA PRO A 92 14.90 -27.60 -9.23
C PRO A 92 14.48 -27.60 -7.76
N PRO A 93 14.66 -26.45 -7.06
CA PRO A 93 14.26 -26.32 -5.66
C PRO A 93 12.74 -26.47 -5.49
N GLU A 94 12.33 -26.93 -4.32
CA GLU A 94 10.92 -27.22 -4.01
C GLU A 94 10.03 -25.98 -4.11
N PHE A 95 10.55 -24.80 -3.76
CA PHE A 95 9.78 -23.55 -3.75
C PHE A 95 9.41 -23.05 -5.13
N LEU A 96 10.01 -23.54 -6.22
CA LEU A 96 9.62 -23.14 -7.56
C LEU A 96 8.34 -23.88 -8.01
N PRO A 97 7.37 -23.16 -8.58
CA PRO A 97 6.09 -23.73 -9.00
C PRO A 97 6.26 -24.79 -10.10
N ARG A 98 5.53 -25.91 -9.98
CA ARG A 98 5.63 -27.02 -10.94
C ARG A 98 4.41 -27.16 -11.86
N SER A 99 3.30 -26.58 -11.48
CA SER A 99 2.02 -26.61 -12.21
C SER A 99 1.12 -25.49 -11.74
N GLY A 100 -0.14 -25.48 -12.16
CA GLY A 100 -1.13 -24.49 -11.73
C GLY A 100 -0.94 -23.13 -12.37
N LYS A 101 -1.56 -22.12 -11.78
CA LYS A 101 -1.49 -20.70 -12.18
C LYS A 101 -1.12 -19.83 -11.00
N GLY A 102 -0.29 -18.82 -11.23
CA GLY A 102 0.15 -18.00 -10.11
C GLY A 102 1.08 -16.84 -10.48
N ILE A 103 1.67 -16.27 -9.45
CA ILE A 103 2.68 -15.22 -9.53
C ILE A 103 3.95 -15.71 -8.85
N LEU A 104 5.02 -15.86 -9.62
CA LEU A 104 6.38 -16.03 -9.12
C LEU A 104 6.96 -14.63 -8.90
N PHE A 105 7.07 -14.24 -7.64
CA PHE A 105 7.51 -12.92 -7.25
C PHE A 105 8.94 -12.96 -6.74
N LEU A 106 9.84 -12.30 -7.47
CA LEU A 106 11.27 -12.21 -7.18
C LEU A 106 11.54 -10.93 -6.40
N ASP A 107 11.43 -10.99 -5.07
CA ASP A 107 11.63 -9.82 -4.22
C ASP A 107 13.10 -9.50 -3.99
N GLU A 108 13.40 -8.24 -3.73
CA GLU A 108 14.75 -7.71 -3.48
C GLU A 108 15.75 -7.99 -4.61
N LEU A 109 15.29 -8.04 -5.86
CA LEU A 109 16.12 -8.41 -7.03
C LEU A 109 17.41 -7.59 -7.11
N ASN A 110 17.37 -6.28 -6.91
CA ASN A 110 18.55 -5.42 -6.99
C ASN A 110 19.35 -5.33 -5.68
N MET A 111 18.91 -6.00 -4.60
CA MET A 111 19.74 -6.23 -3.41
C MET A 111 20.54 -7.54 -3.53
N ALA A 112 20.18 -8.40 -4.46
CA ALA A 112 20.92 -9.63 -4.73
C ALA A 112 22.26 -9.32 -5.42
N PRO A 113 23.34 -10.06 -5.10
CA PRO A 113 24.63 -9.93 -5.76
C PRO A 113 24.53 -10.12 -7.29
N PRO A 114 25.42 -9.51 -8.09
CA PRO A 114 25.38 -9.61 -9.55
C PRO A 114 25.34 -11.05 -10.09
N ALA A 115 26.03 -11.98 -9.44
CA ALA A 115 25.99 -13.40 -9.82
C ALA A 115 24.58 -13.99 -9.69
N MET A 116 23.84 -13.62 -8.64
CA MET A 116 22.46 -14.04 -8.43
C MET A 116 21.50 -13.37 -9.43
N GLN A 117 21.69 -12.08 -9.69
CA GLN A 117 20.92 -11.38 -10.74
C GLN A 117 21.11 -12.04 -12.12
N GLY A 118 22.33 -12.52 -12.43
CA GLY A 118 22.61 -13.26 -13.66
C GLY A 118 21.84 -14.59 -13.78
N VAL A 119 21.65 -15.31 -12.68
CA VAL A 119 20.82 -16.54 -12.66
C VAL A 119 19.34 -16.19 -12.76
N ALA A 120 18.87 -15.20 -12.00
CA ALA A 120 17.50 -14.74 -12.08
C ALA A 120 17.14 -14.21 -13.48
N GLN A 121 18.11 -13.66 -14.21
CA GLN A 121 17.92 -13.24 -15.60
C GLN A 121 17.39 -14.35 -16.49
N GLN A 122 17.91 -15.57 -16.40
CA GLN A 122 17.43 -16.71 -17.20
C GLN A 122 15.97 -17.03 -16.87
N LEU A 123 15.63 -17.01 -15.57
CA LEU A 123 14.26 -17.26 -15.13
C LEU A 123 13.27 -16.21 -15.64
N ILE A 124 13.69 -14.95 -15.66
CA ILE A 124 12.88 -13.81 -16.11
C ILE A 124 12.74 -13.79 -17.65
N LEU A 125 13.82 -14.04 -18.37
CA LEU A 125 13.86 -13.92 -19.82
C LEU A 125 13.34 -15.14 -20.55
N ASP A 126 13.94 -16.28 -20.18
CA ASP A 126 13.73 -17.55 -20.87
C ASP A 126 12.66 -18.38 -20.18
N ARG A 127 12.14 -17.89 -19.06
CA ARG A 127 11.20 -18.60 -18.18
C ARG A 127 11.74 -19.98 -17.75
N LYS A 128 13.05 -20.08 -17.62
CA LYS A 128 13.74 -21.32 -17.23
C LYS A 128 15.02 -21.03 -16.48
N VAL A 129 15.46 -21.99 -15.67
CA VAL A 129 16.76 -21.98 -15.01
C VAL A 129 17.23 -23.43 -14.82
N GLY A 130 18.44 -23.77 -15.29
CA GLY A 130 18.86 -25.17 -15.36
C GLY A 130 17.90 -25.99 -16.19
N SER A 131 17.36 -27.09 -15.61
CA SER A 131 16.33 -27.94 -16.23
C SER A 131 14.89 -27.50 -15.89
N TYR A 132 14.72 -26.52 -15.01
CA TYR A 132 13.40 -26.01 -14.61
C TYR A 132 12.83 -25.07 -15.65
N VAL A 133 11.53 -25.20 -15.91
CA VAL A 133 10.73 -24.31 -16.77
C VAL A 133 9.55 -23.78 -15.95
N VAL A 134 9.35 -22.47 -15.93
CA VAL A 134 8.19 -21.83 -15.29
C VAL A 134 6.92 -22.26 -16.03
N PRO A 135 5.89 -22.77 -15.36
CA PRO A 135 4.63 -23.14 -16.00
C PRO A 135 4.01 -21.96 -16.78
N SER A 136 3.31 -22.25 -17.87
CA SER A 136 2.78 -21.26 -18.82
C SER A 136 1.88 -20.22 -18.17
N ASP A 137 1.09 -20.63 -17.16
CA ASP A 137 0.07 -19.77 -16.52
C ASP A 137 0.59 -19.00 -15.31
N TRP A 138 1.92 -18.91 -15.15
CA TRP A 138 2.56 -18.15 -14.10
C TRP A 138 3.08 -16.80 -14.61
N PHE A 139 2.77 -15.74 -13.90
CA PHE A 139 3.40 -14.43 -14.09
C PHE A 139 4.74 -14.41 -13.37
N VAL A 140 5.75 -13.75 -13.94
CA VAL A 140 7.06 -13.54 -13.31
C VAL A 140 7.21 -12.05 -13.05
N TRP A 141 7.05 -11.64 -11.80
CA TRP A 141 7.20 -10.25 -11.39
C TRP A 141 8.32 -10.12 -10.38
N ALA A 142 8.90 -8.94 -10.30
CA ALA A 142 10.01 -8.67 -9.39
C ALA A 142 9.81 -7.34 -8.66
N ALA A 143 10.48 -7.19 -7.50
CA ALA A 143 10.57 -5.92 -6.82
C ALA A 143 11.99 -5.55 -6.46
N GLY A 144 12.22 -4.24 -6.33
CA GLY A 144 13.49 -3.68 -5.88
C GLY A 144 13.31 -2.35 -5.17
N ASN A 145 14.35 -1.95 -4.47
CA ASN A 145 14.42 -0.68 -3.77
C ASN A 145 15.11 0.38 -4.65
N ARG A 146 14.78 1.65 -4.44
CA ARG A 146 15.42 2.74 -5.16
C ARG A 146 16.80 3.03 -4.54
N LYS A 147 17.76 3.48 -5.37
CA LYS A 147 19.09 3.88 -4.90
C LYS A 147 19.04 5.08 -3.94
N GLU A 148 18.11 5.99 -4.21
CA GLU A 148 17.91 7.21 -3.44
C GLU A 148 17.51 6.94 -1.98
N ASP A 149 16.92 5.77 -1.72
CA ASP A 149 16.49 5.35 -0.37
C ASP A 149 17.67 4.80 0.47
N ARG A 150 18.91 4.95 0.00
CA ARG A 150 20.13 4.44 0.65
C ARG A 150 20.11 2.94 0.98
N ALA A 151 19.30 2.18 0.25
CA ALA A 151 19.34 0.73 0.33
C ALA A 151 20.68 0.22 -0.25
N ALA A 152 21.22 -0.84 0.35
CA ALA A 152 22.39 -1.52 -0.20
C ALA A 152 22.00 -2.26 -1.48
N VAL A 153 22.00 -1.56 -2.61
CA VAL A 153 21.55 -2.10 -3.91
C VAL A 153 22.69 -2.13 -4.91
N PHE A 154 22.64 -3.16 -5.77
CA PHE A 154 23.50 -3.27 -6.93
C PHE A 154 22.80 -2.71 -8.18
N ASP A 155 23.60 -2.26 -9.14
CA ASP A 155 23.07 -1.87 -10.45
C ASP A 155 22.55 -3.09 -11.21
N MET A 156 21.37 -2.94 -11.76
CA MET A 156 20.81 -3.98 -12.64
C MET A 156 21.52 -3.92 -14.00
N PRO A 157 22.03 -5.04 -14.51
CA PRO A 157 22.62 -5.09 -15.86
C PRO A 157 21.62 -4.62 -16.92
N ALA A 158 22.08 -3.79 -17.87
CA ALA A 158 21.22 -3.23 -18.91
C ALA A 158 20.42 -4.29 -19.72
N PRO A 159 20.98 -5.47 -20.06
CA PRO A 159 20.20 -6.52 -20.72
C PRO A 159 19.05 -7.05 -19.88
N LEU A 160 19.21 -7.10 -18.56
CA LEU A 160 18.14 -7.51 -17.64
C LEU A 160 17.09 -6.40 -17.52
N ALA A 161 17.53 -5.16 -17.33
CA ALA A 161 16.64 -4.02 -17.18
C ALA A 161 15.71 -3.85 -18.40
N ASN A 162 16.23 -3.96 -19.62
CA ASN A 162 15.45 -3.77 -20.85
C ASN A 162 14.36 -4.84 -21.10
N ARG A 163 14.23 -5.85 -20.24
CA ARG A 163 13.27 -6.94 -20.38
C ARG A 163 12.13 -6.92 -19.37
N PHE A 164 12.12 -5.89 -18.56
CA PHE A 164 11.03 -5.62 -17.63
C PHE A 164 10.14 -4.48 -18.09
N LEU A 165 8.90 -4.61 -17.82
CA LEU A 165 8.00 -3.48 -17.64
C LEU A 165 8.31 -2.84 -16.28
N HIS A 166 8.79 -1.60 -16.29
CA HIS A 166 9.16 -0.91 -15.06
C HIS A 166 7.99 -0.07 -14.54
N LEU A 167 7.57 -0.37 -13.31
CA LEU A 167 6.54 0.37 -12.59
C LEU A 167 7.16 0.96 -11.33
N GLU A 168 7.06 2.26 -11.14
CA GLU A 168 7.55 2.93 -9.94
C GLU A 168 6.38 3.32 -9.04
N VAL A 169 6.41 2.86 -7.78
CA VAL A 169 5.40 3.15 -6.78
C VAL A 169 5.98 3.99 -5.63
N GLN A 170 5.20 4.94 -5.16
CA GLN A 170 5.51 5.74 -3.98
C GLN A 170 4.43 5.59 -2.92
N ALA A 171 4.80 5.87 -1.66
CA ALA A 171 3.83 5.92 -0.59
C ALA A 171 2.77 6.98 -0.89
N ASP A 172 1.51 6.63 -0.71
CA ASP A 172 0.37 7.49 -0.94
C ASP A 172 -0.60 7.40 0.23
N PHE A 173 -0.99 8.56 0.75
CA PHE A 173 -1.82 8.62 1.95
C PHE A 173 -3.22 8.04 1.71
N ASP A 174 -3.86 8.37 0.58
CA ASP A 174 -5.23 7.91 0.32
C ASP A 174 -5.29 6.39 0.12
N SER A 175 -4.29 5.83 -0.56
CA SER A 175 -4.15 4.38 -0.72
C SER A 175 -3.91 3.69 0.63
N PHE A 176 -3.04 4.26 1.47
CA PHE A 176 -2.79 3.71 2.81
C PHE A 176 -4.04 3.82 3.70
N LYS A 177 -4.73 4.96 3.68
CA LYS A 177 -5.95 5.17 4.46
C LYS A 177 -7.05 4.16 4.07
N ALA A 178 -7.23 3.94 2.76
CA ALA A 178 -8.14 2.93 2.27
C ALA A 178 -7.84 1.54 2.84
N TYR A 179 -6.58 1.13 2.73
CA TYR A 179 -6.07 -0.12 3.27
C TYR A 179 -6.25 -0.20 4.80
N ALA A 180 -5.90 0.88 5.52
CA ALA A 180 -5.96 0.95 6.97
C ALA A 180 -7.38 0.79 7.52
N LEU A 181 -8.37 1.40 6.84
CA LEU A 181 -9.79 1.28 7.18
C LEU A 181 -10.30 -0.16 7.00
N GLU A 182 -9.84 -0.86 5.97
CA GLU A 182 -10.22 -2.26 5.69
C GLU A 182 -9.53 -3.26 6.64
N LYS A 183 -8.28 -2.99 7.02
CA LYS A 183 -7.47 -3.88 7.86
C LYS A 183 -7.63 -3.68 9.36
N GLY A 184 -8.42 -2.70 9.80
CA GLY A 184 -8.64 -2.44 11.22
C GLY A 184 -7.44 -1.82 11.93
N ILE A 185 -6.65 -1.02 11.21
CA ILE A 185 -5.63 -0.16 11.82
C ILE A 185 -6.31 0.75 12.85
N HIS A 186 -5.68 0.95 14.00
CA HIS A 186 -6.26 1.71 15.09
C HIS A 186 -6.66 3.13 14.66
N GLU A 187 -7.87 3.57 15.06
CA GLU A 187 -8.47 4.84 14.63
C GLU A 187 -7.57 6.06 14.88
N GLN A 188 -6.87 6.08 16.01
CA GLN A 188 -5.97 7.19 16.36
C GLN A 188 -4.79 7.31 15.42
N ILE A 189 -4.27 6.19 14.92
CA ILE A 189 -3.19 6.18 13.91
C ILE A 189 -3.71 6.70 12.58
N ILE A 190 -4.89 6.23 12.13
CA ILE A 190 -5.48 6.73 10.88
C ILE A 190 -5.74 8.23 10.97
N ALA A 191 -6.30 8.70 12.09
CA ALA A 191 -6.57 10.11 12.32
C ALA A 191 -5.27 10.95 12.38
N PHE A 192 -4.23 10.45 13.06
CA PHE A 192 -2.94 11.12 13.14
C PHE A 192 -2.29 11.26 11.77
N ILE A 193 -2.23 10.20 10.99
CA ILE A 193 -1.63 10.25 9.65
C ILE A 193 -2.50 11.10 8.71
N SER A 194 -3.82 11.13 8.88
CA SER A 194 -4.70 12.05 8.16
C SER A 194 -4.37 13.52 8.44
N PHE A 195 -4.03 13.83 9.68
CA PHE A 195 -3.58 15.15 10.11
C PHE A 195 -2.14 15.45 9.68
N ARG A 196 -1.26 14.43 9.68
CA ARG A 196 0.17 14.54 9.38
C ARG A 196 0.60 13.59 8.25
N PRO A 197 0.11 13.75 7.02
CA PRO A 197 0.34 12.79 5.93
C PRO A 197 1.81 12.63 5.55
N THR A 198 2.66 13.63 5.82
CA THR A 198 4.11 13.55 5.61
C THR A 198 4.81 12.53 6.51
N LEU A 199 4.17 12.14 7.62
CA LEU A 199 4.66 11.11 8.53
C LEU A 199 4.17 9.70 8.16
N LEU A 200 3.45 9.53 7.05
CA LEU A 200 3.17 8.20 6.53
C LEU A 200 4.45 7.47 6.13
N HIS A 201 5.37 8.18 5.47
CA HIS A 201 6.63 7.61 5.00
C HIS A 201 7.74 8.65 5.05
N LYS A 202 8.63 8.51 6.02
CA LYS A 202 9.76 9.43 6.20
C LYS A 202 10.99 8.63 6.62
N ILE A 203 11.81 8.26 5.64
CA ILE A 203 13.04 7.49 5.89
C ILE A 203 14.04 8.34 6.69
N ASP A 204 14.54 7.78 7.75
CA ASP A 204 15.72 8.29 8.47
C ASP A 204 16.79 7.20 8.53
N PRO A 205 17.79 7.23 7.64
CA PRO A 205 18.83 6.19 7.59
C PRO A 205 19.77 6.14 8.81
N GLN A 206 19.70 7.16 9.68
CA GLN A 206 20.52 7.21 10.90
C GLN A 206 19.80 6.57 12.10
N GLN A 207 18.51 6.27 11.97
CA GLN A 207 17.70 5.66 13.01
C GLN A 207 17.32 4.23 12.65
N PRO A 208 17.24 3.32 13.61
CA PRO A 208 16.79 1.95 13.36
C PRO A 208 15.29 1.84 13.08
N ALA A 209 14.51 2.87 13.45
CA ALA A 209 13.07 2.93 13.28
C ALA A 209 12.65 4.28 12.68
N TRP A 210 11.79 4.25 11.66
CA TRP A 210 11.20 5.41 11.01
C TRP A 210 9.78 5.11 10.51
N PRO A 211 8.93 6.14 10.33
CA PRO A 211 7.56 5.95 9.85
C PRO A 211 7.51 5.45 8.41
N SER A 212 6.74 4.41 8.19
CA SER A 212 6.40 3.82 6.89
C SER A 212 5.04 3.11 7.02
N PRO A 213 4.35 2.79 5.92
CA PRO A 213 3.13 1.96 5.98
C PRO A 213 3.29 0.71 6.85
N ARG A 214 4.40 -0.04 6.68
CA ARG A 214 4.69 -1.23 7.49
C ARG A 214 4.89 -0.91 8.97
N SER A 215 5.64 0.12 9.31
CA SER A 215 5.89 0.47 10.72
C SER A 215 4.63 1.02 11.39
N TRP A 216 3.72 1.64 10.65
CA TRP A 216 2.42 2.04 11.17
C TRP A 216 1.47 0.86 11.45
N GLU A 217 1.56 -0.22 10.68
CA GLU A 217 0.87 -1.48 11.03
C GLU A 217 1.39 -2.06 12.34
N MET A 218 2.71 -2.11 12.51
CA MET A 218 3.32 -2.52 13.79
C MET A 218 2.91 -1.60 14.93
N ALA A 219 3.00 -0.29 14.72
CA ALA A 219 2.59 0.71 15.71
C ALA A 219 1.10 0.55 16.10
N SER A 220 0.24 0.19 15.16
CA SER A 220 -1.18 -0.09 15.44
C SER A 220 -1.33 -1.28 16.39
N ALA A 221 -0.64 -2.37 16.14
CA ALA A 221 -0.69 -3.55 17.01
C ALA A 221 -0.13 -3.25 18.41
N LEU A 222 1.00 -2.52 18.49
CA LEU A 222 1.58 -2.09 19.75
C LEU A 222 0.63 -1.17 20.52
N HIS A 223 0.06 -0.19 19.87
CA HIS A 223 -0.86 0.77 20.48
C HIS A 223 -2.16 0.12 20.98
N GLN A 224 -2.70 -0.85 20.25
CA GLN A 224 -3.85 -1.65 20.70
C GLN A 224 -3.53 -2.50 21.93
N ALA A 225 -2.28 -2.91 22.08
CA ALA A 225 -1.79 -3.65 23.24
C ALA A 225 -1.26 -2.73 24.38
N GLU A 226 -1.48 -1.41 24.28
CA GLU A 226 -1.02 -0.39 25.25
C GLU A 226 0.52 -0.37 25.43
N LEU A 227 1.26 -0.74 24.36
CA LEU A 227 2.71 -0.73 24.33
C LEU A 227 3.24 0.53 23.63
N ASP A 228 4.48 0.90 23.97
CA ASP A 228 5.20 2.02 23.33
C ASP A 228 5.42 1.76 21.84
N ILE A 229 5.07 2.72 21.00
CA ILE A 229 5.23 2.65 19.55
C ILE A 229 6.59 3.19 19.06
N THR A 230 7.38 3.78 19.95
CA THR A 230 8.71 4.34 19.63
C THR A 230 9.61 3.37 18.87
N PRO A 231 9.69 2.08 19.23
CA PRO A 231 10.51 1.12 18.51
C PRO A 231 10.08 0.87 17.06
N ALA A 232 8.82 1.21 16.70
CA ALA A 232 8.30 1.03 15.35
C ALA A 232 8.48 2.27 14.47
N VAL A 233 8.24 3.47 15.00
CA VAL A 233 8.15 4.71 14.19
C VAL A 233 9.22 5.76 14.54
N GLY A 234 10.07 5.49 15.51
CA GLY A 234 11.12 6.39 16.00
C GLY A 234 10.61 7.43 17.00
N VAL A 235 11.56 7.97 17.79
CA VAL A 235 11.27 8.83 18.94
C VAL A 235 10.47 10.08 18.56
N ALA A 236 10.90 10.80 17.53
CA ALA A 236 10.27 12.07 17.14
C ALA A 236 8.80 11.85 16.71
N THR A 237 8.56 10.83 15.90
CA THR A 237 7.21 10.49 15.39
C THR A 237 6.32 9.99 16.52
N ALA A 238 6.84 9.16 17.42
CA ALA A 238 6.09 8.65 18.58
C ALA A 238 5.68 9.79 19.52
N SER A 239 6.58 10.76 19.76
CA SER A 239 6.27 11.94 20.59
C SER A 239 5.18 12.81 19.96
N GLU A 240 5.20 13.04 18.63
CA GLU A 240 4.12 13.76 17.93
C GLU A 240 2.79 12.99 18.00
N PHE A 241 2.84 11.67 17.89
CA PHE A 241 1.66 10.82 18.02
C PHE A 241 1.08 10.85 19.43
N GLN A 242 1.91 10.79 20.47
CA GLN A 242 1.47 10.87 21.85
C GLN A 242 0.77 12.21 22.13
N ALA A 243 1.35 13.32 21.70
CA ALA A 243 0.72 14.64 21.81
C ALA A 243 -0.63 14.71 21.10
N PHE A 244 -0.75 14.05 19.93
CA PHE A 244 -2.01 13.94 19.21
C PHE A 244 -3.04 13.08 19.96
N THR A 245 -2.63 11.95 20.56
CA THR A 245 -3.56 11.08 21.29
C THR A 245 -4.10 11.73 22.56
N ASP A 246 -3.36 12.63 23.18
CA ASP A 246 -3.87 13.40 24.33
C ASP A 246 -5.07 14.27 23.97
N LEU A 247 -5.20 14.72 22.72
CA LEU A 247 -6.38 15.45 22.24
C LEU A 247 -7.65 14.60 22.21
N TYR A 248 -7.56 13.26 22.14
CA TYR A 248 -8.73 12.39 22.19
C TYR A 248 -9.52 12.50 23.49
N LYS A 249 -8.88 12.98 24.56
CA LYS A 249 -9.56 13.28 25.84
C LYS A 249 -10.50 14.49 25.77
N THR A 250 -10.31 15.35 24.76
CA THR A 250 -11.06 16.60 24.55
C THR A 250 -12.03 16.54 23.37
N LEU A 251 -12.14 15.38 22.70
CA LEU A 251 -13.06 15.23 21.58
C LEU A 251 -14.53 15.36 22.00
N PRO A 252 -15.41 15.81 21.08
CA PRO A 252 -16.83 15.79 21.31
C PRO A 252 -17.34 14.38 21.60
N ASN A 253 -18.49 14.29 22.26
CA ASN A 253 -19.07 12.98 22.60
C ASN A 253 -19.61 12.27 21.35
N LEU A 254 -18.73 11.49 20.69
CA LEU A 254 -19.06 10.77 19.46
C LEU A 254 -20.23 9.78 19.64
N LYS A 255 -20.42 9.21 20.84
CA LYS A 255 -21.52 8.29 21.11
C LYS A 255 -22.88 8.99 20.99
N LEU A 256 -23.00 10.23 21.50
CA LEU A 256 -24.22 11.01 21.36
C LEU A 256 -24.51 11.39 19.92
N ILE A 257 -23.49 11.74 19.13
CA ILE A 257 -23.64 12.04 17.72
C ILE A 257 -24.15 10.82 16.96
N LEU A 258 -23.52 9.65 17.17
CA LEU A 258 -23.93 8.38 16.55
C LEU A 258 -25.35 7.96 16.95
N ALA A 259 -25.79 8.31 18.18
CA ALA A 259 -27.15 8.07 18.63
C ALA A 259 -28.20 9.07 18.11
N GLY A 260 -27.81 10.04 17.26
CA GLY A 260 -28.72 11.08 16.76
C GLY A 260 -29.03 12.20 17.76
N GLN A 261 -28.22 12.37 18.79
CA GLN A 261 -28.36 13.38 19.85
C GLN A 261 -27.24 14.43 19.75
N GLY A 262 -26.79 14.73 18.54
CA GLY A 262 -25.66 15.62 18.28
C GLY A 262 -26.00 17.12 18.18
N ASP A 263 -27.26 17.54 18.20
CA ASP A 263 -27.72 18.90 17.84
C ASP A 263 -27.00 20.04 18.56
N ARG A 264 -26.55 19.79 19.79
CA ARG A 264 -25.85 20.80 20.62
C ARG A 264 -24.34 20.60 20.68
N ILE A 265 -23.80 19.64 19.93
CA ILE A 265 -22.38 19.33 19.92
C ILE A 265 -21.73 20.16 18.83
N PRO A 266 -20.79 21.07 19.15
CA PRO A 266 -20.14 21.88 18.14
C PRO A 266 -19.06 21.09 17.38
N TRP A 267 -18.80 21.50 16.14
CA TRP A 267 -17.65 21.03 15.39
C TRP A 267 -16.35 21.56 15.98
N PRO A 268 -15.32 20.73 16.18
CA PRO A 268 -14.03 21.16 16.70
C PRO A 268 -13.41 22.29 15.87
N GLN A 269 -12.65 23.16 16.52
CA GLN A 269 -11.93 24.23 15.82
C GLN A 269 -10.54 23.75 15.36
N GLU A 270 -9.85 23.01 16.22
CA GLU A 270 -8.51 22.50 15.95
C GLU A 270 -8.49 21.46 14.84
N PRO A 271 -7.62 21.59 13.82
CA PRO A 271 -7.54 20.65 12.71
C PRO A 271 -7.33 19.20 13.13
N SER A 272 -6.47 18.96 14.12
CA SER A 272 -6.22 17.62 14.67
C SER A 272 -7.48 16.99 15.27
N ALA A 273 -8.27 17.76 16.03
CA ALA A 273 -9.53 17.32 16.59
C ALA A 273 -10.59 17.08 15.52
N LYS A 274 -10.60 17.86 14.43
CA LYS A 274 -11.47 17.62 13.27
C LYS A 274 -11.21 16.26 12.62
N TYR A 275 -9.94 15.94 12.33
CA TYR A 275 -9.57 14.62 11.79
C TYR A 275 -9.93 13.50 12.76
N ALA A 276 -9.61 13.65 14.04
CA ALA A 276 -9.93 12.66 15.05
C ALA A 276 -11.44 12.41 15.17
N THR A 277 -12.25 13.46 15.10
CA THR A 277 -13.72 13.38 15.14
C THR A 277 -14.26 12.68 13.90
N ALA A 278 -13.84 13.08 12.70
CA ALA A 278 -14.30 12.49 11.44
C ALA A 278 -13.96 11.00 11.36
N ILE A 279 -12.70 10.63 11.62
CA ILE A 279 -12.28 9.22 11.60
C ILE A 279 -12.96 8.41 12.71
N GLY A 280 -13.06 8.97 13.92
CA GLY A 280 -13.74 8.32 15.04
C GLY A 280 -15.22 8.02 14.74
N LEU A 281 -15.95 8.96 14.15
CA LEU A 281 -17.34 8.75 13.72
C LEU A 281 -17.42 7.66 12.62
N THR A 282 -16.53 7.72 11.64
CA THR A 282 -16.50 6.74 10.53
C THR A 282 -16.33 5.31 11.05
N LEU A 283 -15.37 5.07 11.94
CA LEU A 283 -15.03 3.72 12.39
C LEU A 283 -15.98 3.19 13.47
N ARG A 284 -16.47 4.08 14.34
CA ARG A 284 -17.37 3.69 15.45
C ARG A 284 -18.83 3.53 15.02
N ALA A 285 -19.25 4.04 13.86
CA ALA A 285 -20.57 3.77 13.32
C ALA A 285 -20.76 2.26 13.09
N ALA A 286 -21.58 1.63 13.93
CA ALA A 286 -21.79 0.18 13.87
C ALA A 286 -22.68 -0.23 12.70
N ASP A 287 -23.67 0.59 12.36
CA ASP A 287 -24.68 0.34 11.34
C ASP A 287 -25.01 1.59 10.51
N ALA A 288 -25.90 1.43 9.53
CA ALA A 288 -26.33 2.49 8.63
C ALA A 288 -27.07 3.64 9.35
N ASN A 289 -27.78 3.40 10.46
CA ASN A 289 -28.48 4.46 11.18
C ASN A 289 -27.48 5.36 11.91
N GLN A 290 -26.50 4.77 12.59
CA GLN A 290 -25.43 5.54 13.24
C GLN A 290 -24.59 6.31 12.22
N ALA A 291 -24.29 5.70 11.07
CA ALA A 291 -23.61 6.35 9.95
C ALA A 291 -24.42 7.54 9.41
N TYR A 292 -25.73 7.39 9.24
CA TYR A 292 -26.63 8.46 8.81
C TYR A 292 -26.66 9.61 9.82
N ASN A 293 -26.79 9.30 11.12
CA ASN A 293 -26.79 10.30 12.17
C ASN A 293 -25.50 11.13 12.19
N ALA A 294 -24.36 10.47 12.06
CA ALA A 294 -23.06 11.13 11.98
C ALA A 294 -22.95 12.02 10.71
N PHE A 295 -23.43 11.53 9.57
CA PHE A 295 -23.42 12.27 8.33
C PHE A 295 -24.32 13.50 8.37
N LEU A 296 -25.53 13.33 8.89
CA LEU A 296 -26.48 14.43 9.08
C LEU A 296 -25.91 15.52 10.02
N TRP A 297 -25.38 15.12 11.19
CA TRP A 297 -24.75 16.06 12.11
C TRP A 297 -23.61 16.81 11.44
N LEU A 298 -22.68 16.11 10.75
CA LEU A 298 -21.53 16.75 10.15
C LEU A 298 -21.94 17.73 9.05
N SER A 299 -22.98 17.42 8.26
CA SER A 299 -23.51 18.31 7.22
C SER A 299 -24.09 19.62 7.75
N GLN A 300 -24.44 19.66 9.06
CA GLN A 300 -24.98 20.85 9.70
C GLN A 300 -23.92 21.74 10.31
N VAL A 301 -22.80 21.17 10.77
CA VAL A 301 -21.79 21.88 11.59
C VAL A 301 -20.45 22.09 10.89
N ALA A 302 -20.13 21.33 9.84
CA ALA A 302 -18.84 21.37 9.15
C ALA A 302 -18.93 22.01 7.76
N THR A 303 -17.78 22.41 7.19
CA THR A 303 -17.70 22.87 5.80
C THR A 303 -17.86 21.71 4.82
N ALA A 304 -18.27 22.00 3.58
CA ALA A 304 -18.46 21.00 2.53
C ALA A 304 -17.24 20.10 2.32
N GLU A 305 -16.03 20.64 2.41
CA GLU A 305 -14.77 19.89 2.28
C GLU A 305 -14.65 18.77 3.34
N TRP A 306 -14.98 19.07 4.61
CA TRP A 306 -14.95 18.07 5.68
C TRP A 306 -16.06 17.02 5.51
N VAL A 307 -17.23 17.45 5.06
CA VAL A 307 -18.35 16.54 4.78
C VAL A 307 -17.99 15.59 3.64
N GLN A 308 -17.33 16.08 2.57
CA GLN A 308 -16.87 15.26 1.45
C GLN A 308 -15.82 14.22 1.91
N LEU A 309 -14.80 14.67 2.65
CA LEU A 309 -13.76 13.80 3.19
C LEU A 309 -14.36 12.68 4.05
N PHE A 310 -15.27 13.03 4.94
CA PHE A 310 -15.97 12.09 5.81
C PHE A 310 -16.85 11.11 5.00
N ALA A 311 -17.61 11.60 4.03
CA ALA A 311 -18.52 10.79 3.22
C ALA A 311 -17.77 9.68 2.45
N VAL A 312 -16.62 10.01 1.84
CA VAL A 312 -15.79 9.03 1.11
C VAL A 312 -15.37 7.88 2.03
N ASP A 313 -14.89 8.19 3.22
CA ASP A 313 -14.44 7.19 4.18
C ASP A 313 -15.62 6.39 4.75
N LEU A 314 -16.70 7.08 5.12
CA LEU A 314 -17.91 6.46 5.66
C LEU A 314 -18.52 5.46 4.68
N PHE A 315 -18.66 5.85 3.41
CA PHE A 315 -19.24 4.96 2.38
C PHE A 315 -18.36 3.74 2.12
N ARG A 316 -17.04 3.89 2.18
CA ARG A 316 -16.09 2.76 2.08
C ARG A 316 -16.28 1.78 3.24
N VAL A 317 -16.32 2.28 4.47
CA VAL A 317 -16.53 1.46 5.68
C VAL A 317 -17.92 0.81 5.67
N MET A 318 -18.97 1.54 5.30
CA MET A 318 -20.32 0.96 5.21
C MET A 318 -20.43 -0.08 4.09
N ARG A 319 -19.68 0.07 2.99
CA ARG A 319 -19.60 -0.96 1.94
C ARG A 319 -18.96 -2.24 2.47
N SER A 320 -17.84 -2.15 3.18
CA SER A 320 -17.18 -3.33 3.76
C SER A 320 -18.03 -4.04 4.83
N LYS A 321 -18.92 -3.29 5.51
CA LYS A 321 -19.90 -3.84 6.47
C LYS A 321 -21.19 -4.34 5.81
N GLY A 322 -21.34 -4.24 4.48
CA GLY A 322 -22.58 -4.60 3.77
C GLY A 322 -23.77 -3.67 4.05
N GLN A 323 -23.53 -2.48 4.62
CA GLN A 323 -24.55 -1.53 5.07
C GLN A 323 -24.77 -0.34 4.13
N LEU A 324 -23.99 -0.26 3.02
CA LEU A 324 -24.02 0.90 2.12
C LEU A 324 -25.40 1.10 1.47
N GLY A 325 -26.08 0.01 1.07
CA GLY A 325 -27.42 0.10 0.45
C GLY A 325 -28.46 0.69 1.40
N VAL A 326 -28.45 0.28 2.67
CA VAL A 326 -29.33 0.83 3.72
C VAL A 326 -29.03 2.29 3.98
N LEU A 327 -27.74 2.64 4.10
CA LEU A 327 -27.32 4.04 4.28
C LEU A 327 -27.77 4.92 3.10
N ALA A 328 -27.63 4.44 1.85
CA ALA A 328 -28.07 5.17 0.67
C ALA A 328 -29.59 5.46 0.68
N GLN A 329 -30.41 4.49 1.12
CA GLN A 329 -31.86 4.70 1.27
C GLN A 329 -32.21 5.74 2.35
N LEU A 330 -31.46 5.79 3.46
CA LEU A 330 -31.65 6.80 4.50
C LEU A 330 -31.28 8.20 3.98
N VAL A 331 -30.14 8.31 3.32
CA VAL A 331 -29.67 9.59 2.75
C VAL A 331 -30.61 10.11 1.66
N GLN A 332 -31.19 9.25 0.82
CA GLN A 332 -32.17 9.64 -0.21
C GLN A 332 -33.46 10.24 0.36
N LYS A 333 -33.81 9.95 1.60
CA LYS A 333 -34.98 10.52 2.28
C LYS A 333 -34.74 11.92 2.85
N ASP A 334 -33.49 12.34 2.96
CA ASP A 334 -33.10 13.66 3.48
C ASP A 334 -32.69 14.59 2.34
N ALA A 335 -33.47 15.66 2.14
CA ALA A 335 -33.27 16.57 1.01
C ALA A 335 -31.91 17.31 1.04
N LYS A 336 -31.35 17.60 2.23
CA LYS A 336 -30.05 18.27 2.36
C LYS A 336 -28.91 17.32 1.99
N LEU A 337 -28.94 16.09 2.47
CA LEU A 337 -27.93 15.09 2.16
C LEU A 337 -28.03 14.63 0.70
N GLN A 338 -29.22 14.57 0.14
CA GLN A 338 -29.44 14.27 -1.27
C GLN A 338 -28.81 15.33 -2.18
N GLN A 339 -29.03 16.62 -1.88
CA GLN A 339 -28.42 17.72 -2.62
C GLN A 339 -26.89 17.64 -2.54
N PHE A 340 -26.35 17.42 -1.32
CA PHE A 340 -24.92 17.26 -1.12
C PHE A 340 -24.31 16.12 -1.97
N LEU A 341 -25.00 14.97 -2.05
CA LEU A 341 -24.54 13.84 -2.88
C LEU A 341 -24.58 14.16 -4.38
N GLN A 342 -25.59 14.90 -4.86
CA GLN A 342 -25.68 15.33 -6.25
C GLN A 342 -24.52 16.27 -6.61
N ASP A 343 -24.26 17.26 -5.75
CA ASP A 343 -23.14 18.19 -5.93
C ASP A 343 -21.78 17.45 -5.89
N PHE A 344 -21.66 16.45 -5.02
CA PHE A 344 -20.46 15.63 -4.92
C PHE A 344 -20.23 14.75 -6.16
N GLN A 345 -21.28 14.12 -6.71
CA GLN A 345 -21.18 13.30 -7.93
C GLN A 345 -20.74 14.15 -9.14
N GLN A 346 -21.18 15.39 -9.25
CA GLN A 346 -20.74 16.32 -10.30
C GLN A 346 -19.26 16.70 -10.16
N LEU A 347 -18.74 16.80 -8.92
CA LEU A 347 -17.35 17.15 -8.65
C LEU A 347 -16.37 15.98 -8.86
N VAL A 348 -16.79 14.75 -8.62
CA VAL A 348 -15.92 13.56 -8.67
C VAL A 348 -16.04 12.80 -9.99
N GLY A 349 -17.01 13.16 -10.85
CA GLY A 349 -17.17 12.55 -12.18
C GLY A 349 -17.56 11.06 -12.12
N LEU A 350 -18.32 10.65 -11.12
CA LEU A 350 -18.87 9.29 -10.95
C LEU A 350 -20.20 9.13 -11.65
#